data_6b220ac37a4d751dc478f094371a9427
#
_entry.id   6b220ac37a4d751dc478f094371a9427
#
_cell.length_a   1.000
_cell.length_b   1.000
_cell.length_c   1.000
_cell.angle_alpha   90.00
_cell.angle_beta   90.00
_cell.angle_gamma   90.00
#
_symmetry.space_group_name_H-M   'P 1'
#
loop_
_entity.id
_entity.type
_entity.pdbx_description
1 polymer ?
#
loop_
_entity_poly.entity_id
_entity_poly.type
_entity_poly.pdbx_seq_one_letter_code
_entity_poly.pdbx_strand_id
1 'polypeptide(L)'
;MNEQEFLAAMASADVIHDQAAIDAALDRMASELDALVGGGPIVYAVVLTGGLVVAGQLATRLRCELDFDYVHVSRYRGETQGSDRLDWICGPRLDWRDRDVVLVDDILDEGHTLSALIDAAHQRGARSVRLVTLCEKLHDRRVANLHADVVGLTVPDRFVFGYGMDAYERGRQLPGIYALAEG
;
A
#
# COMPACT_ATOMS: atom_id res chain seq x y z
N MET A 1 -15.90 1.41 -15.94
CA MET A 1 -15.41 0.45 -16.98
C MET A 1 -16.23 -0.82 -16.88
N ASN A 2 -16.88 -1.26 -17.98
CA ASN A 2 -17.57 -2.53 -18.02
C ASN A 2 -16.56 -3.70 -18.24
N GLU A 3 -17.05 -4.95 -18.24
CA GLU A 3 -16.19 -6.12 -18.38
C GLU A 3 -15.45 -6.19 -19.73
N GLN A 4 -16.13 -5.86 -20.82
CA GLN A 4 -15.54 -5.88 -22.16
C GLN A 4 -14.46 -4.81 -22.32
N GLU A 5 -14.70 -3.62 -21.78
CA GLU A 5 -13.71 -2.53 -21.74
C GLU A 5 -12.48 -2.92 -20.92
N PHE A 6 -12.68 -3.61 -19.79
CA PHE A 6 -11.55 -4.10 -18.97
C PHE A 6 -10.74 -5.17 -19.71
N LEU A 7 -11.40 -6.14 -20.37
CA LEU A 7 -10.71 -7.16 -21.16
C LEU A 7 -9.93 -6.56 -22.35
N ALA A 8 -10.51 -5.55 -23.01
CA ALA A 8 -9.81 -4.83 -24.07
C ALA A 8 -8.58 -4.06 -23.55
N ALA A 9 -8.71 -3.39 -22.41
CA ALA A 9 -7.60 -2.69 -21.75
C ALA A 9 -6.50 -3.66 -21.34
N MET A 10 -6.86 -4.83 -20.80
CA MET A 10 -5.90 -5.90 -20.47
C MET A 10 -5.14 -6.42 -21.68
N ALA A 11 -5.81 -6.56 -22.83
CA ALA A 11 -5.18 -7.08 -24.05
C ALA A 11 -4.08 -6.14 -24.60
N SER A 12 -4.11 -4.85 -24.24
CA SER A 12 -3.14 -3.83 -24.67
C SER A 12 -2.26 -3.33 -23.52
N ALA A 13 -2.43 -3.85 -22.31
CA ALA A 13 -1.66 -3.41 -21.15
C ALA A 13 -0.21 -3.90 -21.23
N ASP A 14 0.72 -3.03 -20.83
CA ASP A 14 2.12 -3.41 -20.67
C ASP A 14 2.31 -4.14 -19.33
N VAL A 15 3.10 -5.21 -19.33
CA VAL A 15 3.58 -5.83 -18.10
C VAL A 15 4.73 -5.00 -17.55
N ILE A 16 4.55 -4.37 -16.40
CA ILE A 16 5.59 -3.58 -15.72
C ILE A 16 6.44 -4.49 -14.85
N HIS A 17 5.81 -5.33 -14.04
CA HIS A 17 6.48 -6.35 -13.24
C HIS A 17 5.71 -7.66 -13.32
N ASP A 18 6.40 -8.73 -13.60
CA ASP A 18 5.83 -10.09 -13.56
C ASP A 18 5.83 -10.64 -12.11
N GLN A 19 5.20 -11.79 -11.94
CA GLN A 19 5.11 -12.44 -10.64
C GLN A 19 6.50 -12.77 -10.05
N ALA A 20 7.46 -13.18 -10.88
CA ALA A 20 8.80 -13.53 -10.39
C ALA A 20 9.53 -12.31 -9.81
N ALA A 21 9.42 -11.14 -10.46
CA ALA A 21 9.96 -9.90 -9.95
C ALA A 21 9.30 -9.48 -8.63
N ILE A 22 7.97 -9.67 -8.51
CA ILE A 22 7.22 -9.38 -7.28
C ILE A 22 7.64 -10.33 -6.15
N ASP A 23 7.75 -11.62 -6.40
CA ASP A 23 8.17 -12.60 -5.40
C ASP A 23 9.57 -12.29 -4.86
N ALA A 24 10.52 -11.97 -5.73
CA ALA A 24 11.87 -11.54 -5.33
C ALA A 24 11.85 -10.23 -4.51
N ALA A 25 10.99 -9.29 -4.87
CA ALA A 25 10.80 -8.05 -4.12
C ALA A 25 10.23 -8.33 -2.72
N LEU A 26 9.22 -9.20 -2.60
CA LEU A 26 8.62 -9.57 -1.31
C LEU A 26 9.62 -10.27 -0.38
N ASP A 27 10.49 -11.14 -0.90
CA ASP A 27 11.53 -11.80 -0.11
C ASP A 27 12.55 -10.78 0.44
N ARG A 28 12.92 -9.79 -0.36
CA ARG A 28 13.78 -8.68 0.06
C ARG A 28 13.08 -7.80 1.09
N MET A 29 11.84 -7.38 0.81
CA MET A 29 11.03 -6.56 1.72
C MET A 29 10.87 -7.22 3.10
N ALA A 30 10.63 -8.54 3.14
CA ALA A 30 10.53 -9.27 4.40
C ALA A 30 11.83 -9.21 5.21
N SER A 31 12.97 -9.39 4.55
CA SER A 31 14.28 -9.32 5.18
C SER A 31 14.59 -7.92 5.71
N GLU A 32 14.26 -6.87 4.94
CA GLU A 32 14.42 -5.47 5.32
C GLU A 32 13.53 -5.10 6.50
N LEU A 33 12.26 -5.52 6.46
CA LEU A 33 11.30 -5.22 7.53
C LEU A 33 11.66 -5.94 8.82
N ASP A 34 12.02 -7.23 8.79
CA ASP A 34 12.49 -7.98 9.96
C ASP A 34 13.70 -7.30 10.63
N ALA A 35 14.65 -6.81 9.83
CA ALA A 35 15.81 -6.08 10.32
C ALA A 35 15.41 -4.72 10.95
N LEU A 36 14.45 -4.02 10.34
CA LEU A 36 14.01 -2.71 10.78
C LEU A 36 13.23 -2.76 12.11
N VAL A 37 12.41 -3.80 12.32
CA VAL A 37 11.58 -3.93 13.53
C VAL A 37 12.30 -4.64 14.68
N GLY A 38 13.46 -5.24 14.45
CA GLY A 38 14.29 -5.83 15.50
C GLY A 38 13.71 -7.07 16.16
N GLY A 39 12.76 -7.77 15.51
CA GLY A 39 12.19 -9.05 15.95
C GLY A 39 11.15 -8.97 17.07
N GLY A 40 10.75 -7.77 17.51
CA GLY A 40 9.66 -7.59 18.47
C GLY A 40 8.27 -7.73 17.81
N PRO A 41 7.19 -7.87 18.63
CA PRO A 41 5.84 -7.89 18.11
C PRO A 41 5.44 -6.54 17.53
N ILE A 42 4.82 -6.55 16.36
CA ILE A 42 4.32 -5.36 15.69
C ILE A 42 2.81 -5.42 15.46
N VAL A 43 2.16 -4.28 15.38
CA VAL A 43 0.84 -4.16 14.79
C VAL A 43 1.02 -4.11 13.28
N TYR A 44 0.59 -5.14 12.59
CA TYR A 44 0.66 -5.26 11.14
C TYR A 44 -0.67 -4.80 10.54
N ALA A 45 -0.74 -3.52 10.21
CA ALA A 45 -1.98 -2.85 9.81
C ALA A 45 -2.09 -2.74 8.29
N VAL A 46 -3.01 -3.52 7.73
CA VAL A 46 -3.29 -3.55 6.28
C VAL A 46 -4.13 -2.35 5.87
N VAL A 47 -3.69 -1.59 4.89
CA VAL A 47 -4.48 -0.50 4.29
C VAL A 47 -5.38 -1.09 3.21
N LEU A 48 -6.67 -1.12 3.50
CA LEU A 48 -7.66 -1.69 2.60
C LEU A 48 -8.10 -0.67 1.55
N THR A 49 -8.41 -1.13 0.33
CA THR A 49 -8.49 -2.53 -0.10
C THR A 49 -7.18 -2.99 -0.78
N GLY A 50 -6.40 -2.05 -1.30
CA GLY A 50 -5.24 -2.33 -2.16
C GLY A 50 -4.14 -3.15 -1.48
N GLY A 51 -3.80 -2.80 -0.24
CA GLY A 51 -2.77 -3.49 0.53
C GLY A 51 -3.06 -4.96 0.88
N LEU A 52 -4.28 -5.46 0.66
CA LEU A 52 -4.69 -6.80 1.08
C LEU A 52 -3.83 -7.92 0.48
N VAL A 53 -3.55 -7.84 -0.82
CA VAL A 53 -2.81 -8.89 -1.54
C VAL A 53 -1.35 -8.89 -1.11
N VAL A 54 -0.70 -7.73 -1.12
CA VAL A 54 0.71 -7.60 -0.73
C VAL A 54 0.91 -7.95 0.74
N ALA A 55 0.03 -7.49 1.63
CA ALA A 55 0.13 -7.76 3.05
C ALA A 55 0.02 -9.26 3.37
N GLY A 56 -0.91 -9.97 2.74
CA GLY A 56 -1.05 -11.41 2.92
C GLY A 56 0.20 -12.18 2.46
N GLN A 57 0.78 -11.81 1.33
CA GLN A 57 1.97 -12.45 0.79
C GLN A 57 3.24 -12.11 1.59
N LEU A 58 3.39 -10.85 2.01
CA LEU A 58 4.52 -10.42 2.82
C LEU A 58 4.52 -11.06 4.20
N ALA A 59 3.35 -11.13 4.86
CA ALA A 59 3.20 -11.69 6.19
C ALA A 59 3.72 -13.13 6.33
N THR A 60 3.55 -13.96 5.28
CA THR A 60 4.02 -15.36 5.30
C THR A 60 5.54 -15.49 5.18
N ARG A 61 6.25 -14.40 4.88
CA ARG A 61 7.71 -14.33 4.74
C ARG A 61 8.40 -13.71 5.95
N LEU A 62 7.65 -13.01 6.82
CA LEU A 62 8.17 -12.35 8.02
C LEU A 62 8.42 -13.35 9.15
N ARG A 63 9.41 -13.04 9.98
CA ARG A 63 9.79 -13.82 11.16
C ARG A 63 9.38 -13.16 12.46
N CYS A 64 9.15 -11.85 12.45
CA CYS A 64 8.64 -11.14 13.62
C CYS A 64 7.20 -11.55 13.93
N GLU A 65 6.77 -11.37 15.19
CA GLU A 65 5.40 -11.65 15.61
C GLU A 65 4.45 -10.56 15.10
N LEU A 66 3.34 -10.98 14.46
CA LEU A 66 2.38 -10.09 13.83
C LEU A 66 1.05 -10.09 14.58
N ASP A 67 0.66 -8.92 15.12
CA ASP A 67 -0.72 -8.66 15.53
C ASP A 67 -1.46 -8.01 14.35
N PHE A 68 -2.25 -8.81 13.64
CA PHE A 68 -2.97 -8.34 12.46
C PHE A 68 -4.05 -7.33 12.79
N ASP A 69 -3.99 -6.22 12.09
CA ASP A 69 -5.02 -5.19 12.08
C ASP A 69 -5.28 -4.70 10.65
N TYR A 70 -6.28 -3.89 10.46
CA TYR A 70 -6.56 -3.27 9.17
C TYR A 70 -7.25 -1.92 9.36
N VAL A 71 -7.10 -1.08 8.36
CA VAL A 71 -7.82 0.19 8.24
C VAL A 71 -8.40 0.31 6.85
N HIS A 72 -9.60 0.86 6.74
CA HIS A 72 -10.20 1.21 5.46
C HIS A 72 -10.56 2.68 5.49
N VAL A 73 -9.86 3.46 4.70
CA VAL A 73 -10.02 4.91 4.64
C VAL A 73 -10.18 5.36 3.19
N SER A 74 -10.92 6.42 2.99
CA SER A 74 -10.96 7.19 1.75
C SER A 74 -10.56 8.64 2.02
N ARG A 75 -10.13 9.36 0.98
CA ARG A 75 -9.99 10.83 1.07
C ARG A 75 -11.34 11.48 0.93
N TYR A 76 -11.68 12.33 1.88
CA TYR A 76 -12.84 13.22 1.71
C TYR A 76 -12.56 14.22 0.58
N ARG A 77 -13.29 14.10 -0.54
CA ARG A 77 -13.21 15.01 -1.68
C ARG A 77 -14.31 16.09 -1.61
N GLY A 78 -14.57 16.63 -0.42
CA GLY A 78 -15.53 17.72 -0.24
C GLY A 78 -15.03 19.06 -0.75
N GLU A 79 -15.94 19.99 -1.07
CA GLU A 79 -15.66 21.31 -1.70
C GLU A 79 -14.86 22.32 -0.85
N THR A 80 -14.41 21.95 0.33
CA THR A 80 -13.53 22.80 1.17
C THR A 80 -12.08 22.46 0.89
N GLN A 81 -11.41 23.28 0.11
CA GLN A 81 -9.96 23.26 -0.07
C GLN A 81 -9.26 23.21 1.29
N GLY A 82 -8.45 22.17 1.53
CA GLY A 82 -7.48 22.14 2.62
C GLY A 82 -7.71 21.19 3.79
N SER A 83 -8.68 20.25 3.75
CA SER A 83 -8.78 19.25 4.81
C SER A 83 -8.18 17.90 4.34
N ASP A 84 -6.99 17.57 4.83
CA ASP A 84 -6.39 16.21 4.75
C ASP A 84 -7.13 15.22 5.68
N ARG A 85 -8.47 15.37 5.78
CA ARG A 85 -9.29 14.56 6.68
C ARG A 85 -9.56 13.21 6.04
N LEU A 86 -9.16 12.15 6.76
CA LEU A 86 -9.52 10.80 6.43
C LEU A 86 -11.02 10.57 6.70
N ASP A 87 -11.70 9.99 5.73
CA ASP A 87 -13.02 9.40 5.93
C ASP A 87 -12.82 7.91 6.28
N TRP A 88 -13.13 7.58 7.53
CA TRP A 88 -12.94 6.24 8.07
C TRP A 88 -14.13 5.36 7.75
N ILE A 89 -13.98 4.47 6.78
CA ILE A 89 -14.95 3.40 6.51
C ILE A 89 -14.82 2.33 7.60
N CYS A 90 -13.58 2.00 7.98
CA CYS A 90 -13.28 1.14 9.12
C CYS A 90 -11.98 1.60 9.79
N GLY A 91 -12.05 1.90 11.08
CA GLY A 91 -10.88 2.22 11.91
C GLY A 91 -10.17 0.97 12.42
N PRO A 92 -8.98 1.13 13.03
CA PRO A 92 -8.24 0.02 13.60
C PRO A 92 -9.02 -0.68 14.70
N ARG A 93 -8.89 -2.00 14.75
CA ARG A 93 -9.51 -2.86 15.76
C ARG A 93 -8.67 -2.93 17.05
N LEU A 94 -7.34 -2.86 16.91
CA LEU A 94 -6.40 -2.93 18.03
C LEU A 94 -6.15 -1.55 18.65
N ASP A 95 -5.72 -1.50 19.90
CA ASP A 95 -5.13 -0.30 20.49
C ASP A 95 -3.68 -0.18 20.01
N TRP A 96 -3.36 0.93 19.37
CA TRP A 96 -2.02 1.22 18.84
C TRP A 96 -1.10 1.94 19.83
N ARG A 97 -1.63 2.32 21.00
CA ARG A 97 -0.87 3.06 22.02
C ARG A 97 0.33 2.23 22.50
N ASP A 98 1.50 2.89 22.50
CA ASP A 98 2.80 2.32 22.90
C ASP A 98 3.22 1.09 22.05
N ARG A 99 2.63 0.93 20.85
CA ARG A 99 2.94 -0.15 19.91
C ARG A 99 3.75 0.34 18.71
N ASP A 100 4.57 -0.55 18.16
CA ASP A 100 5.18 -0.35 16.84
C ASP A 100 4.16 -0.76 15.77
N VAL A 101 3.78 0.19 14.91
CA VAL A 101 2.77 0.00 13.87
C VAL A 101 3.45 -0.02 12.51
N VAL A 102 3.16 -1.04 11.72
CA VAL A 102 3.57 -1.16 10.32
C VAL A 102 2.33 -1.04 9.45
N LEU A 103 2.23 0.05 8.70
CA LEU A 103 1.20 0.25 7.67
C LEU A 103 1.66 -0.41 6.37
N VAL A 104 0.83 -1.30 5.81
CA VAL A 104 1.16 -2.00 4.57
C VAL A 104 0.15 -1.67 3.50
N ASP A 105 0.63 -1.14 2.36
CA ASP A 105 -0.20 -0.77 1.23
C ASP A 105 0.38 -1.28 -0.10
N ASP A 106 -0.40 -1.24 -1.16
CA ASP A 106 0.01 -1.67 -2.52
C ASP A 106 0.96 -0.65 -3.17
N ILE A 107 0.65 0.64 -3.07
CA ILE A 107 1.40 1.69 -3.78
C ILE A 107 1.52 2.99 -3.00
N LEU A 108 2.70 3.57 -2.99
CA LEU A 108 2.94 4.97 -2.64
C LEU A 108 2.94 5.80 -3.93
N ASP A 109 1.82 6.46 -4.20
CA ASP A 109 1.64 7.45 -5.28
C ASP A 109 1.88 8.88 -4.71
N GLU A 110 0.95 9.80 -4.78
CA GLU A 110 1.07 11.13 -4.16
C GLU A 110 1.18 11.08 -2.63
N GLY A 111 0.61 10.06 -1.99
CA GLY A 111 0.81 9.73 -0.58
C GLY A 111 -0.06 10.50 0.42
N HIS A 112 -1.00 11.31 -0.02
CA HIS A 112 -1.85 12.09 0.89
C HIS A 112 -2.60 11.23 1.92
N THR A 113 -3.16 10.09 1.48
CA THR A 113 -3.86 9.16 2.38
C THR A 113 -2.91 8.55 3.39
N LEU A 114 -1.74 8.10 2.94
CA LEU A 114 -0.73 7.47 3.78
C LEU A 114 -0.13 8.45 4.79
N SER A 115 0.13 9.70 4.38
CA SER A 115 0.58 10.77 5.29
C SER A 115 -0.44 10.99 6.41
N ALA A 116 -1.73 11.12 6.06
CA ALA A 116 -2.78 11.32 7.05
C ALA A 116 -2.98 10.09 7.97
N LEU A 117 -2.75 8.88 7.46
CA LEU A 117 -2.76 7.64 8.27
C LEU A 117 -1.61 7.59 9.27
N ILE A 118 -0.40 7.99 8.86
CA ILE A 118 0.77 8.08 9.75
C ILE A 118 0.48 9.09 10.88
N ASP A 119 -0.05 10.26 10.55
CA ASP A 119 -0.43 11.26 11.55
C ASP A 119 -1.51 10.73 12.51
N ALA A 120 -2.52 10.03 11.98
CA ALA A 120 -3.57 9.42 12.78
C ALA A 120 -3.03 8.31 13.70
N ALA A 121 -2.05 7.54 13.26
CA ALA A 121 -1.39 6.53 14.09
C ALA A 121 -0.61 7.16 15.25
N HIS A 122 0.14 8.23 14.99
CA HIS A 122 0.82 9.01 16.04
C HIS A 122 -0.17 9.65 17.02
N GLN A 123 -1.28 10.22 16.54
CA GLN A 123 -2.34 10.77 17.39
C GLN A 123 -3.00 9.71 18.28
N ARG A 124 -3.02 8.44 17.85
CA ARG A 124 -3.47 7.29 18.65
C ARG A 124 -2.42 6.79 19.64
N GLY A 125 -1.24 7.41 19.67
CA GLY A 125 -0.18 7.11 20.62
C GLY A 125 0.75 5.97 20.17
N ALA A 126 0.79 5.62 18.89
CA ALA A 126 1.75 4.63 18.38
C ALA A 126 3.20 5.04 18.77
N ARG A 127 3.99 4.09 19.26
CA ARG A 127 5.39 4.31 19.64
C ARG A 127 6.26 4.64 18.42
N SER A 128 6.05 3.90 17.36
CA SER A 128 6.62 4.15 16.04
C SER A 128 5.63 3.78 14.95
N VAL A 129 5.77 4.42 13.78
CA VAL A 129 4.98 4.09 12.59
C VAL A 129 5.95 3.86 11.44
N ARG A 130 5.81 2.73 10.76
CA ARG A 130 6.56 2.39 9.56
C ARG A 130 5.61 2.21 8.40
N LEU A 131 6.02 2.70 7.23
CA LEU A 131 5.28 2.55 5.99
C LEU A 131 5.99 1.54 5.08
N VAL A 132 5.25 0.53 4.63
CA VAL A 132 5.71 -0.51 3.72
C VAL A 132 4.79 -0.52 2.51
N THR A 133 5.35 -0.40 1.31
CA THR A 133 4.58 -0.43 0.06
C THR A 133 5.22 -1.38 -0.95
N LEU A 134 4.40 -2.13 -1.68
CA LEU A 134 4.93 -2.96 -2.77
C LEU A 134 5.51 -2.08 -3.86
N CYS A 135 4.81 -1.02 -4.22
CA CYS A 135 5.23 -0.12 -5.29
C CYS A 135 5.44 1.31 -4.78
N GLU A 136 6.38 1.99 -5.42
CA GLU A 136 6.56 3.43 -5.37
C GLU A 136 6.48 4.00 -6.78
N LYS A 137 5.55 4.94 -7.01
CA LYS A 137 5.40 5.60 -8.31
C LYS A 137 6.45 6.72 -8.47
N LEU A 138 7.11 6.76 -9.60
CA LEU A 138 8.18 7.72 -9.89
C LEU A 138 7.59 9.02 -10.48
N HIS A 139 7.39 10.03 -9.63
CA HIS A 139 7.01 11.39 -9.99
C HIS A 139 7.37 12.39 -8.86
N ASP A 140 7.19 13.69 -9.10
CA ASP A 140 7.54 14.78 -8.20
C ASP A 140 6.33 15.39 -7.41
N ARG A 141 5.12 14.81 -7.57
CA ARG A 141 3.88 15.29 -6.94
C ARG A 141 3.64 14.74 -5.53
N ARG A 142 4.60 14.02 -4.97
CA ARG A 142 4.46 13.40 -3.64
C ARG A 142 4.38 14.45 -2.54
N VAL A 143 3.59 14.12 -1.49
CA VAL A 143 3.60 14.88 -0.23
C VAL A 143 5.04 15.05 0.26
N ALA A 144 5.41 16.28 0.61
CA ALA A 144 6.76 16.61 1.02
C ALA A 144 7.20 15.77 2.24
N ASN A 145 8.41 15.23 2.17
CA ASN A 145 9.05 14.42 3.23
C ASN A 145 8.35 13.07 3.51
N LEU A 146 7.39 12.64 2.68
CA LEU A 146 6.81 11.30 2.80
C LEU A 146 7.66 10.28 2.03
N HIS A 147 8.13 9.26 2.76
CA HIS A 147 8.86 8.12 2.22
C HIS A 147 8.33 6.84 2.85
N ALA A 148 8.32 5.76 2.09
CA ALA A 148 8.11 4.45 2.68
C ALA A 148 9.45 3.94 3.27
N ASP A 149 9.37 3.27 4.44
CA ASP A 149 10.54 2.68 5.09
C ASP A 149 11.04 1.44 4.33
N VAL A 150 10.12 0.71 3.70
CA VAL A 150 10.42 -0.45 2.83
C VAL A 150 9.62 -0.35 1.55
N VAL A 151 10.30 -0.40 0.41
CA VAL A 151 9.70 -0.35 -0.94
C VAL A 151 10.08 -1.60 -1.72
N GLY A 152 9.12 -2.29 -2.29
CA GLY A 152 9.34 -3.45 -3.12
C GLY A 152 9.91 -3.11 -4.49
N LEU A 153 9.17 -2.36 -5.26
CA LEU A 153 9.42 -2.07 -6.67
C LEU A 153 9.12 -0.60 -7.00
N THR A 154 9.68 -0.10 -8.07
CA THR A 154 9.29 1.20 -8.61
C THR A 154 8.42 1.03 -9.85
N VAL A 155 7.46 1.93 -10.06
CA VAL A 155 6.61 1.94 -11.25
C VAL A 155 6.62 3.32 -11.92
N PRO A 156 6.45 3.38 -13.25
CA PRO A 156 6.38 4.65 -13.96
C PRO A 156 5.13 5.46 -13.55
N ASP A 157 5.14 6.76 -13.90
CA ASP A 157 3.99 7.66 -13.71
C ASP A 157 2.89 7.39 -14.76
N ARG A 158 2.34 6.18 -14.69
CA ARG A 158 1.24 5.69 -15.53
C ARG A 158 0.13 5.15 -14.65
N PHE A 159 -1.03 4.86 -15.22
CA PHE A 159 -2.09 4.17 -14.52
C PHE A 159 -1.74 2.68 -14.41
N VAL A 160 -1.26 2.28 -13.22
CA VAL A 160 -0.86 0.89 -12.93
C VAL A 160 -1.94 0.15 -12.15
N PHE A 161 -2.04 -1.16 -12.36
CA PHE A 161 -3.01 -2.03 -11.71
C PHE A 161 -2.49 -3.47 -11.60
N GLY A 162 -3.18 -4.30 -10.83
CA GLY A 162 -2.76 -5.67 -10.51
C GLY A 162 -2.10 -5.76 -9.15
N TYR A 163 -2.03 -6.95 -8.59
CA TYR A 163 -1.43 -7.29 -7.31
C TYR A 163 -1.90 -6.40 -6.13
N GLY A 164 -3.22 -6.17 -6.04
CA GLY A 164 -3.86 -5.31 -5.05
C GLY A 164 -4.41 -4.02 -5.65
N MET A 165 -3.66 -3.38 -6.53
CA MET A 165 -4.08 -2.17 -7.26
C MET A 165 -5.20 -2.48 -8.25
N ASP A 166 -6.16 -1.57 -8.38
CA ASP A 166 -7.30 -1.76 -9.27
C ASP A 166 -7.27 -0.87 -10.52
N ALA A 167 -7.94 -1.36 -11.55
CA ALA A 167 -8.41 -0.56 -12.66
C ALA A 167 -9.94 -0.54 -12.62
N TYR A 168 -10.52 0.57 -12.10
CA TYR A 168 -11.98 0.76 -11.98
C TYR A 168 -12.65 -0.40 -11.22
N GLU A 169 -12.17 -0.68 -10.02
CA GLU A 169 -12.59 -1.76 -9.09
C GLU A 169 -12.31 -3.18 -9.60
N ARG A 170 -11.47 -3.36 -10.64
CA ARG A 170 -11.13 -4.65 -11.23
C ARG A 170 -9.62 -4.88 -11.23
N GLY A 171 -9.19 -6.13 -11.41
CA GLY A 171 -7.80 -6.50 -11.66
C GLY A 171 -6.93 -6.71 -10.42
N ARG A 172 -7.43 -6.46 -9.20
CA ARG A 172 -6.63 -6.62 -7.96
C ARG A 172 -6.05 -8.03 -7.77
N GLN A 173 -6.70 -9.05 -8.32
CA GLN A 173 -6.28 -10.46 -8.23
C GLN A 173 -5.20 -10.87 -9.25
N LEU A 174 -4.82 -9.99 -10.17
CA LEU A 174 -3.83 -10.31 -11.19
C LEU A 174 -2.44 -10.53 -10.55
N PRO A 175 -1.67 -11.53 -11.04
CA PRO A 175 -0.41 -11.92 -10.40
C PRO A 175 0.77 -11.00 -10.74
N GLY A 176 0.59 -10.05 -11.64
CA GLY A 176 1.59 -9.07 -12.05
C GLY A 176 1.12 -7.63 -11.85
N ILE A 177 2.00 -6.70 -12.13
CA ILE A 177 1.72 -5.26 -12.19
C ILE A 177 1.73 -4.84 -13.65
N TYR A 178 0.66 -4.20 -14.06
CA TYR A 178 0.40 -3.81 -15.44
C TYR A 178 0.18 -2.31 -15.52
N ALA A 179 0.44 -1.70 -16.66
CA ALA A 179 0.06 -0.32 -16.95
C ALA A 179 -0.88 -0.27 -18.15
N LEU A 180 -1.92 0.56 -18.07
CA LEU A 180 -2.77 0.82 -19.23
C LEU A 180 -1.93 1.43 -20.35
N ALA A 181 -2.22 1.03 -21.60
CA ALA A 181 -1.58 1.63 -22.76
C ALA A 181 -1.81 3.16 -22.76
N GLU A 182 -0.78 3.91 -23.08
CA GLU A 182 -0.90 5.33 -23.33
C GLU A 182 -1.65 5.51 -24.66
N GLY A 183 -2.79 6.20 -24.61
CA GLY A 183 -3.66 6.46 -25.75
C GLY A 183 -3.12 7.50 -26.72
#